data_98b35f7f3797cd2032cd3deda2f1c276
#
_entry.id   98b35f7f3797cd2032cd3deda2f1c276
#
_cell.length_a   1.000
_cell.length_b   1.000
_cell.length_c   1.000
_cell.angle_alpha   90.00
_cell.angle_beta   90.00
_cell.angle_gamma   90.00
#
_symmetry.space_group_name_H-M   'P 1'
#
loop_
_entity.id
_entity.type
_entity.pdbx_description
1 polymer ?
#
loop_
_entity_poly.entity_id
_entity_poly.type
_entity_poly.pdbx_seq_one_letter_code
_entity_poly.pdbx_strand_id
1 'polypeptide(L)'
;MSELATLKTEGDVSIITLDDGKANVFSYPMLETLQKILSEIPKDKGSVIITGRDGMFSGGFDLKTFASGDVEQIKNMSSLGFKTLFDLYTFQDL
;
A
#
# COMPACT_ATOMS: atom_id res chain seq x y z
N MET A 1 -3.11 -17.15 7.33
CA MET A 1 -2.81 -15.72 7.60
C MET A 1 -3.43 -14.89 6.49
N SER A 2 -4.23 -13.93 6.85
CA SER A 2 -4.86 -13.09 5.84
C SER A 2 -3.89 -12.05 5.30
N GLU A 3 -3.99 -11.76 4.03
CA GLU A 3 -3.17 -10.73 3.43
C GLU A 3 -3.73 -9.35 3.74
N LEU A 4 -2.82 -8.37 3.92
CA LEU A 4 -3.20 -7.01 4.24
C LEU A 4 -3.78 -6.28 3.02
N ALA A 5 -3.44 -6.73 1.83
CA ALA A 5 -3.97 -6.21 0.58
C ALA A 5 -3.97 -7.33 -0.46
N THR A 6 -4.88 -7.23 -1.42
CA THR A 6 -5.02 -8.23 -2.48
C THR A 6 -5.04 -7.55 -3.83
N LEU A 7 -4.67 -8.32 -4.87
CA LEU A 7 -4.68 -7.85 -6.25
C LEU A 7 -5.72 -8.61 -7.05
N LYS A 8 -6.55 -7.87 -7.77
CA LYS A 8 -7.50 -8.43 -8.73
C LYS A 8 -7.31 -7.73 -10.07
N THR A 9 -7.35 -8.49 -11.14
CA THR A 9 -7.21 -7.94 -12.49
C THR A 9 -8.52 -8.06 -13.24
N GLU A 10 -8.96 -6.96 -13.84
CA GLU A 10 -10.13 -6.94 -14.71
C GLU A 10 -9.75 -6.22 -16.00
N GLY A 11 -9.55 -7.01 -17.08
CA GLY A 11 -9.03 -6.46 -18.33
C GLY A 11 -7.65 -5.86 -18.11
N ASP A 12 -7.51 -4.58 -18.45
CA ASP A 12 -6.26 -3.85 -18.25
C ASP A 12 -6.21 -3.10 -16.93
N VAL A 13 -7.20 -3.32 -16.06
CA VAL A 13 -7.27 -2.62 -14.78
C VAL A 13 -6.81 -3.56 -13.66
N SER A 14 -5.85 -3.10 -12.87
CA SER A 14 -5.37 -3.82 -11.69
C SER A 14 -5.98 -3.13 -10.46
N ILE A 15 -6.69 -3.90 -9.65
CA ILE A 15 -7.38 -3.39 -8.48
C ILE A 15 -6.71 -3.93 -7.23
N ILE A 16 -6.15 -3.02 -6.43
CA ILE A 16 -5.53 -3.37 -5.16
C ILE A 16 -6.52 -3.01 -4.07
N THR A 17 -6.93 -4.00 -3.29
CA THR A 17 -7.88 -3.81 -2.20
C THR A 17 -7.15 -3.91 -0.87
N LEU A 18 -7.22 -2.84 -0.08
CA LEU A 18 -6.63 -2.80 1.25
C LEU A 18 -7.62 -3.39 2.24
N ASP A 19 -7.18 -4.36 3.02
CA ASP A 19 -8.03 -4.95 4.06
C ASP A 19 -7.18 -5.59 5.14
N ASP A 20 -6.81 -4.80 6.15
CA ASP A 20 -6.09 -5.30 7.31
C ASP A 20 -7.04 -5.71 8.44
N GLY A 21 -8.34 -5.67 8.19
CA GLY A 21 -9.36 -5.97 9.19
C GLY A 21 -9.62 -4.85 10.17
N LYS A 22 -8.94 -3.71 10.00
CA LYS A 22 -9.03 -2.56 10.91
C LYS A 22 -9.12 -1.29 10.08
N ALA A 23 -8.27 -0.31 10.37
CA ALA A 23 -8.33 1.01 9.72
C ALA A 23 -7.44 1.11 8.48
N ASN A 24 -6.90 0.02 7.98
CA ASN A 24 -6.03 -0.01 6.80
C ASN A 24 -4.89 0.99 6.91
N VAL A 25 -4.20 0.98 8.06
CA VAL A 25 -3.10 1.92 8.26
C VAL A 25 -1.90 1.53 7.41
N PHE A 26 -1.14 2.53 6.98
CA PHE A 26 0.09 2.29 6.23
C PHE A 26 1.23 2.02 7.22
N SER A 27 1.19 0.81 7.77
CA SER A 27 2.28 0.25 8.57
C SER A 27 3.38 -0.26 7.64
N TYR A 28 4.54 -0.57 8.19
CA TYR A 28 5.61 -1.15 7.39
C TYR A 28 5.15 -2.44 6.69
N PRO A 29 4.47 -3.39 7.38
CA PRO A 29 3.97 -4.59 6.69
C PRO A 29 2.98 -4.29 5.56
N MET A 30 2.08 -3.32 5.75
CA MET A 30 1.14 -2.94 4.69
C MET A 30 1.90 -2.37 3.49
N LEU A 31 2.89 -1.52 3.74
CA LEU A 31 3.68 -0.90 2.68
C LEU A 31 4.51 -1.95 1.93
N GLU A 32 5.08 -2.93 2.64
CA GLU A 32 5.78 -4.04 2.00
C GLU A 32 4.84 -4.84 1.10
N THR A 33 3.62 -5.09 1.57
CA THR A 33 2.61 -5.80 0.80
C THR A 33 2.28 -5.05 -0.48
N LEU A 34 2.09 -3.73 -0.38
CA LEU A 34 1.82 -2.89 -1.55
C LEU A 34 2.98 -2.90 -2.54
N GLN A 35 4.22 -2.81 -2.05
CA GLN A 35 5.39 -2.86 -2.93
C GLN A 35 5.47 -4.19 -3.68
N LYS A 36 5.19 -5.29 -2.99
CA LYS A 36 5.17 -6.60 -3.61
C LYS A 36 4.12 -6.68 -4.70
N ILE A 37 2.90 -6.21 -4.42
CA ILE A 37 1.81 -6.23 -5.39
C ILE A 37 2.15 -5.37 -6.60
N LEU A 38 2.69 -4.16 -6.38
CA LEU A 38 3.07 -3.28 -7.48
C LEU A 38 4.11 -3.92 -8.39
N SER A 39 5.03 -4.70 -7.83
CA SER A 39 6.05 -5.38 -8.62
C SER A 39 5.46 -6.47 -9.53
N GLU A 40 4.26 -6.93 -9.24
CA GLU A 40 3.60 -7.98 -10.01
C GLU A 40 2.72 -7.43 -11.13
N ILE A 41 2.51 -6.11 -11.18
CA ILE A 41 1.65 -5.49 -12.18
C ILE A 41 2.49 -5.02 -13.37
N PRO A 42 2.08 -5.37 -14.62
CA PRO A 42 2.76 -4.87 -15.81
C PRO A 42 2.67 -3.33 -15.85
N LYS A 43 3.80 -2.67 -16.10
CA LYS A 43 3.89 -1.22 -16.06
C LYS A 43 3.62 -0.54 -17.39
N ASP A 44 3.54 -1.32 -18.42
CA ASP A 44 3.45 -0.80 -19.79
C ASP A 44 2.02 -0.66 -20.30
N LYS A 45 1.03 -1.03 -19.50
CA LYS A 45 -0.36 -0.90 -19.92
C LYS A 45 -1.32 -1.00 -18.77
N GLY A 46 -2.49 -0.37 -18.97
CA GLY A 46 -3.58 -0.45 -18.01
C GLY A 46 -3.52 0.61 -16.95
N SER A 47 -4.36 0.44 -15.96
CA SER A 47 -4.50 1.36 -14.84
C SER A 47 -4.44 0.61 -13.54
N VAL A 48 -4.05 1.31 -12.47
CA VAL A 48 -4.05 0.76 -11.12
C VAL A 48 -5.08 1.52 -10.29
N ILE A 49 -5.96 0.77 -9.64
CA ILE A 49 -6.94 1.33 -8.71
C ILE A 49 -6.61 0.79 -7.32
N ILE A 50 -6.55 1.68 -6.33
CA ILE A 50 -6.39 1.28 -4.94
C ILE A 50 -7.68 1.61 -4.22
N THR A 51 -8.25 0.64 -3.54
CA THR A 51 -9.49 0.81 -2.80
C THR A 51 -9.38 0.14 -1.43
N GLY A 52 -10.33 0.39 -0.58
CA GLY A 52 -10.43 -0.24 0.73
C GLY A 52 -11.73 -0.99 0.88
N ARG A 53 -12.14 -1.22 2.12
CA ARG A 53 -13.44 -1.80 2.41
C ARG A 53 -14.51 -0.70 2.37
N ASP A 54 -15.76 -1.12 2.33
CA ASP A 54 -16.88 -0.17 2.41
C ASP A 54 -16.70 0.72 3.66
N GLY A 55 -16.71 2.03 3.42
CA GLY A 55 -16.59 3.00 4.50
C GLY A 55 -15.19 3.19 5.08
N MET A 56 -14.18 2.47 4.54
CA MET A 56 -12.82 2.59 5.09
C MET A 56 -11.76 2.41 4.00
N PHE A 57 -11.20 3.51 3.53
CA PHE A 57 -10.06 3.44 2.63
C PHE A 57 -8.77 3.21 3.43
N SER A 58 -8.35 4.19 4.24
CA SER A 58 -7.15 4.09 5.05
C SER A 58 -7.17 5.15 6.15
N GLY A 59 -6.58 4.81 7.31
CA GLY A 59 -6.37 5.75 8.40
C GLY A 59 -5.04 6.49 8.31
N GLY A 60 -4.26 6.26 7.24
CA GLY A 60 -2.96 6.90 7.08
C GLY A 60 -1.84 6.10 7.74
N PHE A 61 -0.72 6.76 8.05
CA PHE A 61 0.40 6.09 8.69
C PHE A 61 0.03 5.49 10.04
N ASP A 62 0.73 4.43 10.42
CA ASP A 62 0.48 3.74 11.67
C ASP A 62 0.93 4.60 12.86
N LEU A 63 -0.04 5.14 13.60
CA LEU A 63 0.24 5.99 14.75
C LEU A 63 0.94 5.24 15.88
N LYS A 64 0.73 3.93 15.99
CA LYS A 64 1.42 3.12 17.01
C LYS A 64 2.92 3.12 16.78
N THR A 65 3.36 3.10 15.53
CA THR A 65 4.77 3.17 15.21
C THR A 65 5.37 4.50 15.64
N PHE A 66 4.67 5.61 15.38
CA PHE A 66 5.12 6.93 15.84
C PHE A 66 5.15 7.01 17.37
N ALA A 67 4.12 6.47 18.02
CA ALA A 67 4.02 6.52 19.48
C ALA A 67 5.08 5.65 20.17
N SER A 68 5.64 4.66 19.49
CA SER A 68 6.66 3.79 20.06
C SER A 68 7.95 4.54 20.38
N GLY A 69 8.21 5.64 19.70
CA GLY A 69 9.46 6.40 19.85
C GLY A 69 10.66 5.68 19.26
N ASP A 70 10.46 4.58 18.57
CA ASP A 70 11.54 3.85 17.90
C ASP A 70 11.90 4.55 16.60
N VAL A 71 12.96 5.35 16.64
CA VAL A 71 13.38 6.18 15.50
C VAL A 71 13.64 5.35 14.26
N GLU A 72 14.23 4.17 14.41
CA GLU A 72 14.54 3.29 13.30
C GLU A 72 13.26 2.83 12.59
N GLN A 73 12.26 2.39 13.37
CA GLN A 73 10.99 1.95 12.79
C GLN A 73 10.23 3.10 12.15
N ILE A 74 10.22 4.27 12.78
CA ILE A 74 9.58 5.45 12.23
C ILE A 74 10.22 5.84 10.89
N LYS A 75 11.54 5.84 10.85
CA LYS A 75 12.28 6.17 9.65
C LYS A 75 12.00 5.17 8.53
N ASN A 76 12.03 3.88 8.84
CA ASN A 76 11.78 2.83 7.84
C ASN A 76 10.36 2.92 7.28
N MET A 77 9.36 3.10 8.15
CA MET A 77 7.98 3.23 7.72
C MET A 77 7.79 4.48 6.83
N SER A 78 8.33 5.61 7.26
CA SER A 78 8.19 6.85 6.52
C SER A 78 8.87 6.79 5.16
N SER A 79 10.08 6.24 5.11
CA SER A 79 10.83 6.11 3.85
C SER A 79 10.11 5.20 2.87
N LEU A 80 9.63 4.06 3.34
CA LEU A 80 8.90 3.13 2.50
C LEU A 80 7.55 3.72 2.06
N GLY A 81 6.92 4.50 2.94
CA GLY A 81 5.67 5.17 2.62
C GLY A 81 5.83 6.18 1.50
N PHE A 82 6.85 7.02 1.58
CA PHE A 82 7.14 7.99 0.52
C PHE A 82 7.51 7.30 -0.79
N LYS A 83 8.32 6.23 -0.72
CA LYS A 83 8.68 5.46 -1.90
C LYS A 83 7.44 4.85 -2.56
N THR A 84 6.55 4.26 -1.76
CA THR A 84 5.35 3.62 -2.26
C THR A 84 4.42 4.65 -2.91
N LEU A 85 4.26 5.81 -2.28
CA LEU A 85 3.45 6.89 -2.82
C LEU A 85 4.01 7.40 -4.14
N PHE A 86 5.33 7.58 -4.19
CA PHE A 86 6.02 8.01 -5.41
C PHE A 86 5.85 6.97 -6.52
N ASP A 87 6.03 5.68 -6.21
CA ASP A 87 5.90 4.61 -7.19
C ASP A 87 4.47 4.53 -7.74
N LEU A 88 3.46 4.78 -6.90
CA LEU A 88 2.08 4.83 -7.36
C LEU A 88 1.83 6.03 -8.27
N TYR A 89 2.34 7.18 -7.89
CA TYR A 89 2.17 8.41 -8.66
C TYR A 89 2.81 8.31 -10.04
N THR A 90 3.96 7.66 -10.13
CA THR A 90 4.73 7.54 -11.36
C THR A 90 4.64 6.15 -11.98
N PHE A 91 3.56 5.41 -11.68
CA PHE A 91 3.49 3.98 -11.99
C PHE A 91 3.79 3.69 -13.47
N GLN A 92 3.21 4.45 -14.37
CA GLN A 92 3.39 4.23 -15.82
C GLN A 92 4.71 4.75 -16.34
N ASP A 93 5.45 5.51 -15.54
CA ASP A 93 6.75 6.06 -15.90
C ASP A 93 7.92 5.19 -15.40
N LEU A 94 7.61 4.15 -14.62
CA LEU A 94 8.66 3.29 -14.03
C LEU A 94 9.25 2.31 -15.03
#